data_6dc78f28b98edb02d9d7d59e474e9b94
#
_entry.id   6dc78f28b98edb02d9d7d59e474e9b94
#
_cell.length_a   1.000
_cell.length_b   1.000
_cell.length_c   1.000
_cell.angle_alpha   90.00
_cell.angle_beta   90.00
_cell.angle_gamma   90.00
#
_symmetry.space_group_name_H-M   'P 1'
#
loop_
_entity.id
_entity.type
_entity.pdbx_description
1 polymer ?
#
loop_
_entity_poly.entity_id
_entity_poly.type
_entity_poly.pdbx_seq_one_letter_code
_entity_poly.pdbx_strand_id
1 'polypeptide(L)'
;MTVLVLAGTIGAGKSSLTEMLAEELETQAFYESVHDNKVLPLFYENPQKYAFLLQIYFLNKRFDSIKRALSDNNNVLDRSIYEDSLLFHLNADLGRADETEVEVYDDLLKNMLEEIDSLSFKKRPDLLIHVKVSFDKMLERIKKRGRQFEQLE
;
A
#
# COMPACT_ATOMS: atom_id res chain seq x y z
N MET A 1 -0.26 22.44 -3.22
CA MET A 1 -0.22 21.19 -2.44
C MET A 1 -0.09 20.04 -3.42
N THR A 2 1.02 19.32 -3.42
CA THR A 2 1.28 18.25 -4.38
C THR A 2 1.46 16.95 -3.61
N VAL A 3 0.70 15.91 -3.97
CA VAL A 3 0.84 14.56 -3.43
C VAL A 3 1.23 13.64 -4.58
N LEU A 4 2.41 13.05 -4.47
CA LEU A 4 2.92 12.06 -5.41
C LEU A 4 2.70 10.66 -4.86
N VAL A 5 2.24 9.75 -5.68
CA VAL A 5 2.05 8.35 -5.30
C VAL A 5 2.86 7.44 -6.22
N LEU A 6 3.61 6.52 -5.64
CA LEU A 6 4.30 5.47 -6.38
C LEU A 6 3.49 4.16 -6.31
N ALA A 7 3.19 3.60 -7.46
CA ALA A 7 2.51 2.32 -7.63
C ALA A 7 3.43 1.29 -8.31
N GLY A 8 3.15 0.02 -8.12
CA GLY A 8 3.89 -1.06 -8.78
C GLY A 8 4.02 -2.32 -7.91
N THR A 9 4.48 -3.39 -8.53
CA THR A 9 4.61 -4.70 -7.87
C THR A 9 5.63 -4.69 -6.73
N ILE A 10 5.57 -5.71 -5.88
CA ILE A 10 6.60 -5.99 -4.89
C ILE A 10 7.97 -6.11 -5.59
N GLY A 11 9.02 -5.59 -4.97
CA GLY A 11 10.38 -5.61 -5.58
C GLY A 11 10.60 -4.66 -6.76
N ALA A 12 9.61 -3.83 -7.14
CA ALA A 12 9.78 -2.86 -8.24
C ALA A 12 10.75 -1.72 -7.91
N GLY A 13 11.01 -1.44 -6.63
CA GLY A 13 11.88 -0.36 -6.17
C GLY A 13 11.14 0.91 -5.75
N LYS A 14 9.86 0.81 -5.46
CA LYS A 14 9.02 1.95 -5.03
C LYS A 14 9.61 2.68 -3.83
N SER A 15 9.91 1.97 -2.75
CA SER A 15 10.39 2.59 -1.51
C SER A 15 11.69 3.37 -1.71
N SER A 16 12.63 2.84 -2.50
CA SER A 16 13.86 3.56 -2.82
C SER A 16 13.60 4.81 -3.66
N LEU A 17 12.68 4.73 -4.63
CA LEU A 17 12.30 5.88 -5.44
C LEU A 17 11.51 6.92 -4.62
N THR A 18 10.67 6.47 -3.69
CA THR A 18 9.96 7.33 -2.74
C THR A 18 10.93 8.14 -1.89
N GLU A 19 11.96 7.50 -1.36
CA GLU A 19 13.02 8.15 -0.59
C GLU A 19 13.76 9.21 -1.42
N MET A 20 14.27 8.85 -2.59
CA MET A 20 14.98 9.75 -3.49
C MET A 20 14.14 10.96 -3.92
N LEU A 21 12.87 10.75 -4.23
CA LEU A 21 11.95 11.83 -4.60
C LEU A 21 11.64 12.75 -3.43
N ALA A 22 11.45 12.18 -2.23
CA ALA A 22 11.21 12.99 -1.05
C ALA A 22 12.42 13.85 -0.67
N GLU A 23 13.63 13.32 -0.81
CA GLU A 23 14.88 14.06 -0.62
C GLU A 23 15.03 15.18 -1.64
N GLU A 24 14.85 14.90 -2.94
CA GLU A 24 14.96 15.89 -4.02
C GLU A 24 13.91 17.00 -3.92
N LEU A 25 12.71 16.68 -3.47
CA LEU A 25 11.62 17.63 -3.29
C LEU A 25 11.63 18.32 -1.91
N GLU A 26 12.61 18.01 -1.07
CA GLU A 26 12.71 18.50 0.32
C GLU A 26 11.39 18.30 1.09
N THR A 27 10.82 17.07 1.02
CA THR A 27 9.50 16.76 1.57
C THR A 27 9.51 15.45 2.35
N GLN A 28 8.34 15.04 2.87
CA GLN A 28 8.19 13.84 3.67
C GLN A 28 7.81 12.62 2.80
N ALA A 29 8.48 11.49 3.05
CA ALA A 29 8.13 10.19 2.51
C ALA A 29 7.19 9.43 3.47
N PHE A 30 6.17 8.79 2.91
CA PHE A 30 5.25 7.90 3.63
C PHE A 30 5.36 6.49 3.06
N TYR A 31 5.90 5.58 3.84
CA TYR A 31 6.14 4.20 3.43
C TYR A 31 5.00 3.25 3.77
N GLU A 32 4.96 2.13 3.06
CA GLU A 32 4.10 1.00 3.42
C GLU A 32 4.52 0.42 4.78
N SER A 33 3.53 0.17 5.67
CA SER A 33 3.78 -0.34 7.01
C SER A 33 4.06 -1.84 7.01
N VAL A 34 5.29 -2.21 6.64
CA VAL A 34 5.74 -3.61 6.56
C VAL A 34 6.55 -4.02 7.78
N HIS A 35 7.45 -3.15 8.27
CA HIS A 35 8.41 -3.50 9.31
C HIS A 35 7.76 -3.84 10.65
N ASP A 36 6.74 -3.09 11.06
CA ASP A 36 6.01 -3.29 12.33
C ASP A 36 4.71 -4.07 12.16
N ASN A 37 4.52 -4.70 10.99
CA ASN A 37 3.31 -5.41 10.66
C ASN A 37 3.33 -6.83 11.24
N LYS A 38 2.62 -7.01 12.35
CA LYS A 38 2.50 -8.31 13.02
C LYS A 38 1.58 -9.30 12.27
N VAL A 39 0.76 -8.82 11.35
CA VAL A 39 -0.19 -9.65 10.58
C VAL A 39 0.46 -10.22 9.32
N LEU A 40 1.43 -9.52 8.76
CA LEU A 40 2.06 -9.91 7.49
C LEU A 40 2.70 -11.32 7.53
N PRO A 41 3.48 -11.71 8.54
CA PRO A 41 3.99 -13.08 8.65
C PRO A 41 2.86 -14.12 8.75
N LEU A 42 1.81 -13.84 9.52
CA LEU A 42 0.66 -14.73 9.67
C LEU A 42 -0.08 -14.95 8.35
N PHE A 43 -0.18 -13.91 7.53
CA PHE A 43 -0.76 -14.01 6.19
C PHE A 43 0.04 -14.97 5.29
N TYR A 44 1.35 -14.89 5.31
CA TYR A 44 2.19 -15.82 4.53
C TYR A 44 2.08 -17.28 5.00
N GLU A 45 1.86 -17.49 6.31
CA GLU A 45 1.61 -18.84 6.87
C GLU A 45 0.23 -19.38 6.50
N ASN A 46 -0.82 -18.55 6.55
CA ASN A 46 -2.19 -18.95 6.23
C ASN A 46 -2.98 -17.80 5.57
N PRO A 47 -2.85 -17.65 4.24
CA PRO A 47 -3.49 -16.57 3.50
C PRO A 47 -5.01 -16.53 3.63
N GLN A 48 -5.69 -17.69 3.65
CA GLN A 48 -7.15 -17.76 3.77
C GLN A 48 -7.65 -17.22 5.10
N LYS A 49 -6.89 -17.43 6.16
CA LYS A 49 -7.28 -16.97 7.50
C LYS A 49 -6.99 -15.49 7.74
N TYR A 50 -5.94 -14.98 7.14
CA TYR A 50 -5.40 -13.68 7.52
C TYR A 50 -5.43 -12.62 6.41
N ALA A 51 -5.97 -12.95 5.22
CA ALA A 51 -6.05 -11.98 4.12
C ALA A 51 -6.87 -10.75 4.50
N PHE A 52 -8.08 -10.95 5.01
CA PHE A 52 -8.94 -9.86 5.44
C PHE A 52 -8.30 -9.03 6.56
N LEU A 53 -7.80 -9.68 7.62
CA LEU A 53 -7.15 -8.99 8.73
C LEU A 53 -5.95 -8.16 8.28
N LEU A 54 -5.13 -8.71 7.36
CA LEU A 54 -3.99 -8.00 6.80
C LEU A 54 -4.42 -6.75 6.03
N GLN A 55 -5.47 -6.86 5.23
CA GLN A 55 -5.95 -5.72 4.43
C GLN A 55 -6.61 -4.64 5.28
N ILE A 56 -7.33 -5.00 6.34
CA ILE A 56 -7.82 -4.03 7.34
C ILE A 56 -6.64 -3.31 8.02
N TYR A 57 -5.57 -4.03 8.36
CA TYR A 57 -4.36 -3.43 8.92
C TYR A 57 -3.75 -2.41 7.94
N PHE A 58 -3.55 -2.79 6.67
CA PHE A 58 -3.00 -1.88 5.67
C PHE A 58 -3.90 -0.68 5.43
N LEU A 59 -5.22 -0.90 5.30
CA LEU A 59 -6.20 0.16 5.09
C LEU A 59 -6.15 1.21 6.21
N ASN A 60 -6.12 0.77 7.47
CA ASN A 60 -6.01 1.65 8.63
C ASN A 60 -4.70 2.47 8.62
N LYS A 61 -3.56 1.82 8.35
CA LYS A 61 -2.25 2.49 8.28
C LYS A 61 -2.16 3.45 7.10
N ARG A 62 -2.74 3.08 5.96
CA ARG A 62 -2.80 3.91 4.77
C ARG A 62 -3.63 5.17 5.01
N PHE A 63 -4.79 5.02 5.64
CA PHE A 63 -5.65 6.13 5.98
C PHE A 63 -4.95 7.13 6.92
N ASP A 64 -4.24 6.64 7.93
CA ASP A 64 -3.43 7.48 8.82
C ASP A 64 -2.33 8.24 8.04
N SER A 65 -1.61 7.54 7.16
CA SER A 65 -0.58 8.15 6.30
C SER A 65 -1.15 9.23 5.39
N ILE A 66 -2.32 9.00 4.80
CA ILE A 66 -3.01 9.98 3.94
C ILE A 66 -3.39 11.22 4.76
N LYS A 67 -3.99 11.05 5.93
CA LYS A 67 -4.35 12.19 6.80
C LYS A 67 -3.14 13.04 7.15
N ARG A 68 -2.02 12.41 7.46
CA ARG A 68 -0.75 13.10 7.75
C ARG A 68 -0.17 13.77 6.49
N ALA A 69 -0.20 13.10 5.34
CA ALA A 69 0.26 13.66 4.09
C ALA A 69 -0.56 14.87 3.62
N LEU A 70 -1.84 14.94 3.97
CA LEU A 70 -2.72 16.06 3.63
C LEU A 70 -2.47 17.31 4.49
N SER A 71 -1.74 17.20 5.61
CA SER A 71 -1.41 18.34 6.46
C SER A 71 -0.30 19.21 5.87
N ASP A 72 0.53 18.66 5.00
CA ASP A 72 1.71 19.32 4.42
C ASP A 72 1.71 19.29 2.89
N ASN A 73 2.59 20.07 2.27
CA ASN A 73 2.73 20.14 0.82
C ASN A 73 3.81 19.17 0.30
N ASN A 74 3.63 18.69 -0.93
CA ASN A 74 4.64 17.96 -1.71
C ASN A 74 5.06 16.61 -1.11
N ASN A 75 4.14 15.87 -0.52
CA ASN A 75 4.45 14.58 0.07
C ASN A 75 4.50 13.44 -0.95
N VAL A 76 5.33 12.44 -0.68
CA VAL A 76 5.50 11.25 -1.52
C VAL A 76 5.04 10.01 -0.77
N LEU A 77 4.10 9.25 -1.34
CA LEU A 77 3.54 8.04 -0.76
C LEU A 77 3.98 6.79 -1.54
N ASP A 78 4.48 5.80 -0.83
CA ASP A 78 4.70 4.45 -1.35
C ASP A 78 3.38 3.67 -1.29
N ARG A 79 2.73 3.48 -2.42
CA ARG A 79 1.40 2.94 -2.68
C ARG A 79 0.23 3.89 -2.37
N SER A 80 -0.90 3.58 -2.98
CA SER A 80 -2.18 4.26 -2.78
C SER A 80 -3.19 3.38 -2.07
N ILE A 81 -4.21 4.00 -1.50
CA ILE A 81 -5.37 3.30 -0.93
C ILE A 81 -6.16 2.50 -2.00
N TYR A 82 -6.14 2.96 -3.25
CA TYR A 82 -6.77 2.25 -4.38
C TYR A 82 -5.99 0.98 -4.76
N GLU A 83 -4.66 1.00 -4.65
CA GLU A 83 -3.82 -0.16 -4.89
C GLU A 83 -3.99 -1.21 -3.78
N ASP A 84 -4.15 -0.78 -2.53
CA ASP A 84 -4.47 -1.68 -1.41
C ASP A 84 -5.82 -2.40 -1.65
N SER A 85 -6.84 -1.68 -2.13
CA SER A 85 -8.14 -2.26 -2.51
C SER A 85 -8.00 -3.27 -3.66
N LEU A 86 -7.27 -2.92 -4.71
CA LEU A 86 -7.02 -3.82 -5.83
C LEU A 86 -6.36 -5.14 -5.38
N LEU A 87 -5.38 -5.05 -4.48
CA LEU A 87 -4.70 -6.23 -3.93
C LEU A 87 -5.61 -7.08 -3.05
N PHE A 88 -6.56 -6.47 -2.32
CA PHE A 88 -7.53 -7.24 -1.54
C PHE A 88 -8.53 -7.97 -2.43
N HIS A 89 -9.07 -7.32 -3.46
CA HIS A 89 -9.95 -7.98 -4.44
C HIS A 89 -9.24 -9.12 -5.16
N LEU A 90 -7.96 -8.96 -5.51
CA LEU A 90 -7.16 -10.05 -6.04
C LEU A 90 -7.04 -11.23 -5.05
N ASN A 91 -6.89 -10.97 -3.75
CA ASN A 91 -6.89 -12.05 -2.74
C ASN A 91 -8.25 -12.74 -2.65
N ALA A 92 -9.36 -12.01 -2.78
CA ALA A 92 -10.70 -12.59 -2.84
C ALA A 92 -10.88 -13.48 -4.09
N ASP A 93 -10.45 -13.02 -5.27
CA ASP A 93 -10.47 -13.81 -6.51
C ASP A 93 -9.64 -15.10 -6.40
N LEU A 94 -8.59 -15.09 -5.58
CA LEU A 94 -7.77 -16.26 -5.25
C LEU A 94 -8.38 -17.15 -4.16
N GLY A 95 -9.61 -16.87 -3.71
CA GLY A 95 -10.31 -17.62 -2.66
C GLY A 95 -9.74 -17.44 -1.25
N ARG A 96 -9.08 -16.29 -1.00
CA ARG A 96 -8.47 -15.96 0.31
C ARG A 96 -9.32 -15.03 1.17
N ALA A 97 -10.44 -14.58 0.65
CA ALA A 97 -11.45 -13.81 1.37
C ALA A 97 -12.84 -14.18 0.82
N ASP A 98 -13.85 -14.16 1.67
CA ASP A 98 -15.23 -14.42 1.25
C ASP A 98 -15.96 -13.11 0.85
N GLU A 99 -17.18 -13.28 0.32
CA GLU A 99 -18.00 -12.16 -0.16
C GLU A 99 -18.35 -11.19 0.96
N THR A 100 -18.60 -11.68 2.17
CA THR A 100 -18.93 -10.85 3.34
C THR A 100 -17.72 -9.99 3.76
N GLU A 101 -16.53 -10.57 3.74
CA GLU A 101 -15.29 -9.85 4.03
C GLU A 101 -15.02 -8.75 3.01
N VAL A 102 -15.30 -9.02 1.72
CA VAL A 102 -15.18 -8.02 0.64
C VAL A 102 -16.17 -6.89 0.84
N GLU A 103 -17.44 -7.19 1.11
CA GLU A 103 -18.48 -6.16 1.36
C GLU A 103 -18.10 -5.26 2.55
N VAL A 104 -17.67 -5.85 3.67
CA VAL A 104 -17.24 -5.08 4.86
C VAL A 104 -16.04 -4.19 4.56
N TYR A 105 -15.07 -4.71 3.80
CA TYR A 105 -13.91 -3.94 3.40
C TYR A 105 -14.29 -2.76 2.52
N ASP A 106 -15.14 -2.97 1.52
CA ASP A 106 -15.54 -1.94 0.57
C ASP A 106 -16.38 -0.85 1.23
N ASP A 107 -17.26 -1.20 2.16
CA ASP A 107 -18.01 -0.23 2.96
C ASP A 107 -17.08 0.62 3.83
N LEU A 108 -16.09 -0.01 4.48
CA LEU A 108 -15.10 0.72 5.29
C LEU A 108 -14.25 1.65 4.41
N LEU A 109 -13.77 1.17 3.27
CA LEU A 109 -13.00 1.96 2.32
C LEU A 109 -13.81 3.17 1.83
N LYS A 110 -15.08 2.97 1.48
CA LYS A 110 -15.98 4.04 1.04
C LYS A 110 -16.10 5.13 2.11
N ASN A 111 -16.37 4.75 3.36
CA ASN A 111 -16.45 5.70 4.47
C ASN A 111 -15.15 6.48 4.68
N MET A 112 -14.00 5.81 4.55
CA MET A 112 -12.69 6.46 4.65
C MET A 112 -12.44 7.45 3.51
N LEU A 113 -12.83 7.11 2.28
CA LEU A 113 -12.71 8.00 1.12
C LEU A 113 -13.62 9.23 1.25
N GLU A 114 -14.84 9.07 1.75
CA GLU A 114 -15.77 10.16 2.03
C GLU A 114 -15.21 11.10 3.10
N GLU A 115 -14.55 10.55 4.13
CA GLU A 115 -13.87 11.34 5.16
C GLU A 115 -12.68 12.12 4.60
N ILE A 116 -11.81 11.49 3.81
CA ILE A 116 -10.73 12.18 3.10
C ILE A 116 -11.29 13.32 2.25
N ASP A 117 -12.41 13.05 1.59
CA ASP A 117 -13.10 14.01 0.77
C ASP A 117 -13.63 15.22 1.54
N SER A 118 -13.96 15.06 2.81
CA SER A 118 -14.42 16.14 3.68
C SER A 118 -13.28 16.96 4.30
N LEU A 119 -12.12 16.34 4.54
CA LEU A 119 -11.01 16.93 5.28
C LEU A 119 -10.08 17.81 4.42
N SER A 120 -10.14 17.72 3.11
CA SER A 120 -9.13 18.34 2.26
C SER A 120 -9.71 19.03 1.03
N PHE A 121 -9.17 20.20 0.72
CA PHE A 121 -9.37 20.87 -0.57
C PHE A 121 -8.75 20.09 -1.75
N LYS A 122 -7.86 19.12 -1.48
CA LYS A 122 -7.23 18.24 -2.47
C LYS A 122 -7.31 16.78 -2.01
N LYS A 123 -8.09 16.02 -2.71
CA LYS A 123 -8.54 14.67 -2.35
C LYS A 123 -7.86 13.55 -3.13
N ARG A 124 -7.10 13.87 -4.16
CA ARG A 124 -6.49 12.90 -5.08
C ARG A 124 -5.01 13.19 -5.24
N PRO A 125 -4.18 12.17 -5.45
CA PRO A 125 -2.80 12.39 -5.83
C PRO A 125 -2.74 13.23 -7.11
N ASP A 126 -1.81 14.18 -7.15
CA ASP A 126 -1.59 15.02 -8.33
C ASP A 126 -0.88 14.23 -9.44
N LEU A 127 -0.05 13.26 -9.03
CA LEU A 127 0.68 12.40 -9.95
C LEU A 127 0.81 11.00 -9.35
N LEU A 128 0.49 10.00 -10.18
CA LEU A 128 0.78 8.60 -9.91
C LEU A 128 1.90 8.12 -10.83
N ILE A 129 2.98 7.65 -10.23
CA ILE A 129 4.15 7.10 -10.91
C ILE A 129 4.10 5.57 -10.83
N HIS A 130 3.84 4.90 -11.95
CA HIS A 130 3.83 3.45 -12.02
C HIS A 130 5.24 2.91 -12.31
N VAL A 131 5.85 2.30 -11.30
CA VAL A 131 7.19 1.70 -11.41
C VAL A 131 7.07 0.27 -11.94
N LYS A 132 7.57 0.05 -13.15
CA LYS A 132 7.57 -1.25 -13.82
C LYS A 132 8.95 -1.90 -13.76
N VAL A 133 8.97 -3.21 -13.57
CA VAL A 133 10.18 -4.02 -13.57
C VAL A 133 9.87 -5.40 -14.17
N SER A 134 10.85 -6.05 -14.81
CA SER A 134 10.68 -7.42 -15.29
C SER A 134 10.51 -8.40 -14.14
N PHE A 135 9.82 -9.50 -14.40
CA PHE A 135 9.58 -10.55 -13.41
C PHE A 135 10.88 -11.09 -12.80
N ASP A 136 11.88 -11.37 -13.64
CA ASP A 136 13.19 -11.86 -13.19
C ASP A 136 13.88 -10.85 -12.24
N LYS A 137 13.82 -9.57 -12.58
CA LYS A 137 14.42 -8.52 -11.74
C LYS A 137 13.65 -8.32 -10.44
N MET A 138 12.35 -8.49 -10.47
CA MET A 138 11.50 -8.50 -9.28
C MET A 138 11.92 -9.63 -8.33
N LEU A 139 12.04 -10.86 -8.83
CA LEU A 139 12.47 -12.02 -8.04
C LEU A 139 13.89 -11.85 -7.47
N GLU A 140 14.83 -11.36 -8.28
CA GLU A 140 16.20 -11.06 -7.82
C GLU A 140 16.17 -10.10 -6.62
N ARG A 141 15.39 -9.03 -6.70
CA ARG A 141 15.28 -8.02 -5.64
C ARG A 141 14.60 -8.55 -4.37
N ILE A 142 13.55 -9.38 -4.52
CA ILE A 142 12.89 -10.04 -3.39
C ILE A 142 13.87 -10.96 -2.67
N LYS A 143 14.61 -11.80 -3.41
CA LYS A 143 15.65 -12.69 -2.85
C LYS A 143 16.75 -11.90 -2.13
N LYS A 144 17.27 -10.83 -2.76
CA LYS A 144 18.30 -9.97 -2.18
C LYS A 144 17.84 -9.28 -0.90
N ARG A 145 16.57 -8.88 -0.80
CA ARG A 145 15.98 -8.27 0.40
C ARG A 145 15.92 -9.23 1.58
N GLY A 146 15.81 -10.54 1.33
CA GLY A 146 15.98 -11.60 2.32
C GLY A 146 14.95 -11.68 3.43
N ARG A 147 13.74 -11.15 3.25
CA ARG A 147 12.64 -11.32 4.22
C ARG A 147 12.19 -12.77 4.21
N GLN A 148 12.33 -13.47 5.35
CA GLN A 148 12.07 -14.91 5.45
C GLN A 148 10.69 -15.33 4.96
N PHE A 149 9.65 -14.57 5.28
CA PHE A 149 8.26 -14.85 4.88
C PHE A 149 7.96 -14.56 3.40
N GLU A 150 8.86 -13.91 2.68
CA GLU A 150 8.73 -13.63 1.24
C GLU A 150 9.56 -14.60 0.38
N GLN A 151 10.39 -15.44 0.99
CA GLN A 151 11.18 -16.40 0.25
C GLN A 151 10.28 -17.55 -0.21
N LEU A 152 10.13 -17.70 -1.52
CA LEU A 152 9.51 -18.89 -2.11
C LEU A 152 10.49 -20.05 -2.01
N GLU A 153 10.02 -21.19 -1.49
CA GLU A 153 10.75 -22.46 -1.53
C GLU A 153 10.88 -22.96 -2.97
#